data_9ba2f607fd9fed9cc802e2e3c8a4aab1
#
_entry.id   9ba2f607fd9fed9cc802e2e3c8a4aab1
#
_cell.length_a   1.000
_cell.length_b   1.000
_cell.length_c   1.000
_cell.angle_alpha   90.00
_cell.angle_beta   90.00
_cell.angle_gamma   90.00
#
_symmetry.space_group_name_H-M   'P 1'
#
loop_
_entity.id
_entity.type
_entity.pdbx_description
1 polymer ?
#
loop_
_entity_poly.entity_id
_entity_poly.type
_entity_poly.pdbx_seq_one_letter_code
_entity_poly.pdbx_strand_id
1 'polypeptide(L)'
;MARAVAAEMKGFTQGVFVENKPGAAGNIAMQEVAHSTDEHTLVLGHIGTLAVNPYMLSNQPYDVNKDFMPVTLLAKVPNVFVIHPDVPAKTFQEFIAYAKKNPGKLDYGSAGNASAGHLAMEYLKLVTGISLTHIPYRGTGPQLADLLAGRTHASSAGLPALGAHIRAGKLRAIAVGTQQRISGLPDIPTVAEMGFKDFETAQWYGILVPAGTPADVVKKIQEESLKALRSNAVTERFATDNAVGGGGPPSEFAAYIAKEQKIWSRIVKDAQIRAD
;
A
#
# COMPACT_ATOMS: atom_id res chain seq x y z
N MET A 1 4.99 -2.24 11.41
CA MET A 1 3.55 -2.01 11.62
C MET A 1 2.88 -3.25 12.24
N ALA A 2 2.70 -4.39 11.55
CA ALA A 2 2.05 -5.59 12.10
C ALA A 2 2.58 -6.01 13.48
N ARG A 3 3.91 -6.12 13.64
CA ARG A 3 4.53 -6.50 14.93
C ARG A 3 4.25 -5.52 16.06
N ALA A 4 4.15 -4.22 15.78
CA ALA A 4 3.81 -3.21 16.80
C ALA A 4 2.36 -3.39 17.28
N VAL A 5 1.43 -3.65 16.37
CA VAL A 5 0.03 -3.91 16.73
C VAL A 5 -0.08 -5.24 17.48
N ALA A 6 0.53 -6.31 16.98
CA ALA A 6 0.49 -7.63 17.63
C ALA A 6 1.03 -7.61 19.06
N ALA A 7 2.11 -6.88 19.32
CA ALA A 7 2.69 -6.73 20.66
C ALA A 7 1.76 -6.02 21.66
N GLU A 8 0.82 -5.22 21.19
CA GLU A 8 -0.15 -4.50 22.02
C GLU A 8 -1.52 -5.21 22.11
N MET A 9 -1.74 -6.30 21.37
CA MET A 9 -2.93 -7.14 21.50
C MET A 9 -2.81 -8.09 22.70
N LYS A 10 -2.87 -7.54 23.90
CA LYS A 10 -2.55 -8.22 25.18
C LYS A 10 -3.72 -8.99 25.80
N GLY A 11 -4.89 -8.95 25.20
CA GLY A 11 -6.09 -9.61 25.71
C GLY A 11 -6.19 -11.12 25.38
N PHE A 12 -5.16 -11.71 24.76
CA PHE A 12 -5.08 -13.13 24.46
C PHE A 12 -4.13 -13.85 25.42
N THR A 13 -4.50 -15.05 25.84
CA THR A 13 -3.73 -15.81 26.84
C THR A 13 -2.36 -16.28 26.33
N GLN A 14 -2.24 -16.53 25.02
CA GLN A 14 -1.01 -17.05 24.42
C GLN A 14 -0.21 -15.99 23.65
N GLY A 15 -0.67 -14.74 23.66
CA GLY A 15 -0.04 -13.68 22.87
C GLY A 15 -0.25 -13.80 21.36
N VAL A 16 0.10 -12.75 20.62
CA VAL A 16 -0.01 -12.69 19.17
C VAL A 16 1.38 -12.54 18.56
N PHE A 17 1.75 -13.41 17.65
CA PHE A 17 3.00 -13.32 16.92
C PHE A 17 2.80 -13.15 15.42
N VAL A 18 3.78 -12.56 14.74
CA VAL A 18 3.71 -12.31 13.30
C VAL A 18 4.66 -13.25 12.58
N GLU A 19 4.11 -14.14 11.79
CA GLU A 19 4.83 -14.97 10.83
C GLU A 19 4.82 -14.32 9.44
N ASN A 20 5.96 -14.35 8.74
CA ASN A 20 6.04 -13.85 7.36
C ASN A 20 6.01 -15.04 6.40
N LYS A 21 5.04 -15.04 5.48
CA LYS A 21 4.89 -16.03 4.40
C LYS A 21 5.11 -15.31 3.06
N PRO A 22 6.35 -15.22 2.55
CA PRO A 22 6.65 -14.53 1.30
C PRO A 22 6.23 -15.38 0.09
N GLY A 23 5.95 -14.69 -1.02
CA GLY A 23 5.76 -15.31 -2.33
C GLY A 23 4.42 -14.97 -2.98
N ALA A 24 4.37 -15.10 -4.31
CA ALA A 24 3.20 -14.89 -5.18
C ALA A 24 2.43 -13.59 -4.85
N ALA A 25 3.13 -12.45 -4.69
CA ALA A 25 2.53 -11.17 -4.32
C ALA A 25 1.65 -11.20 -3.05
N GLY A 26 1.99 -12.08 -2.08
CA GLY A 26 1.23 -12.27 -0.82
C GLY A 26 0.16 -13.37 -0.89
N ASN A 27 -0.09 -13.96 -2.05
CA ASN A 27 -1.15 -14.97 -2.21
C ASN A 27 -0.89 -16.25 -1.42
N ILE A 28 0.38 -16.61 -1.15
CA ILE A 28 0.71 -17.80 -0.34
C ILE A 28 0.14 -17.64 1.07
N ALA A 29 0.36 -16.50 1.71
CA ALA A 29 -0.18 -16.22 3.04
C ALA A 29 -1.72 -16.18 3.04
N MET A 30 -2.31 -15.55 2.03
CA MET A 30 -3.77 -15.48 1.90
C MET A 30 -4.38 -16.87 1.75
N GLN A 31 -3.83 -17.71 0.87
CA GLN A 31 -4.32 -19.06 0.64
C GLN A 31 -4.21 -19.94 1.88
N GLU A 32 -3.10 -19.85 2.61
CA GLU A 32 -2.91 -20.60 3.86
C GLU A 32 -4.00 -20.25 4.88
N VAL A 33 -4.27 -18.95 5.08
CA VAL A 33 -5.28 -18.51 6.02
C VAL A 33 -6.70 -18.83 5.53
N ALA A 34 -6.98 -18.73 4.23
CA ALA A 34 -8.28 -19.13 3.66
C ALA A 34 -8.66 -20.58 3.98
N HIS A 35 -7.67 -21.47 4.11
CA HIS A 35 -7.86 -22.88 4.41
C HIS A 35 -7.67 -23.22 5.90
N SER A 36 -7.35 -22.26 6.75
CA SER A 36 -7.18 -22.49 8.19
C SER A 36 -8.53 -22.72 8.87
N THR A 37 -8.55 -23.68 9.79
CA THR A 37 -9.73 -24.07 10.59
C THR A 37 -9.48 -23.96 12.09
N ASP A 38 -8.37 -23.35 12.51
CA ASP A 38 -7.91 -23.34 13.90
C ASP A 38 -8.44 -22.18 14.76
N GLU A 39 -9.23 -21.27 14.19
CA GLU A 39 -9.77 -20.06 14.84
C GLU A 39 -8.71 -19.10 15.42
N HIS A 40 -7.41 -19.40 15.25
CA HIS A 40 -6.29 -18.66 15.81
C HIS A 40 -5.42 -17.98 14.74
N THR A 41 -5.59 -18.41 13.49
CA THR A 41 -4.84 -17.88 12.35
C THR A 41 -5.60 -16.75 11.69
N LEU A 42 -4.93 -15.62 11.53
CA LEU A 42 -5.46 -14.44 10.86
C LEU A 42 -4.44 -13.86 9.86
N VAL A 43 -4.90 -13.11 8.90
CA VAL A 43 -4.02 -12.51 7.89
C VAL A 43 -4.06 -10.99 7.95
N LEU A 44 -2.87 -10.40 7.75
CA LEU A 44 -2.74 -8.99 7.41
C LEU A 44 -2.88 -8.83 5.90
N GLY A 45 -4.10 -8.55 5.44
CA GLY A 45 -4.38 -8.22 4.05
C GLY A 45 -3.97 -6.79 3.73
N HIS A 46 -3.70 -6.53 2.46
CA HIS A 46 -3.35 -5.21 1.95
C HIS A 46 -3.97 -4.96 0.58
N ILE A 47 -3.84 -3.73 0.06
CA ILE A 47 -4.39 -3.31 -1.24
C ILE A 47 -4.15 -4.33 -2.35
N GLY A 48 -2.92 -4.88 -2.46
CA GLY A 48 -2.57 -5.87 -3.48
C GLY A 48 -3.41 -7.13 -3.37
N THR A 49 -3.40 -7.79 -2.21
CA THR A 49 -4.07 -9.06 -2.00
C THR A 49 -5.60 -8.97 -1.97
N LEU A 50 -6.16 -7.84 -1.54
CA LEU A 50 -7.59 -7.68 -1.31
C LEU A 50 -8.34 -6.95 -2.44
N ALA A 51 -7.65 -6.07 -3.17
CA ALA A 51 -8.32 -5.22 -4.15
C ALA A 51 -7.72 -5.28 -5.57
N VAL A 52 -6.51 -5.80 -5.75
CA VAL A 52 -5.82 -5.80 -7.05
C VAL A 52 -5.63 -7.20 -7.62
N ASN A 53 -5.02 -8.13 -6.85
CA ASN A 53 -4.77 -9.49 -7.30
C ASN A 53 -6.00 -10.20 -7.87
N PRO A 54 -7.23 -10.01 -7.31
CA PRO A 54 -8.45 -10.59 -7.86
C PRO A 54 -8.76 -10.20 -9.32
N TYR A 55 -8.21 -9.09 -9.79
CA TYR A 55 -8.44 -8.58 -11.15
C TYR A 55 -7.21 -8.67 -12.07
N MET A 56 -6.05 -8.90 -11.48
CA MET A 56 -4.77 -8.97 -12.19
C MET A 56 -4.36 -10.41 -12.53
N LEU A 57 -4.71 -11.36 -11.64
CA LEU A 57 -4.32 -12.76 -11.77
C LEU A 57 -5.42 -13.57 -12.44
N SER A 58 -5.07 -14.35 -13.44
CA SER A 58 -6.01 -15.26 -14.12
C SER A 58 -6.43 -16.46 -13.26
N ASN A 59 -5.61 -16.84 -12.28
CA ASN A 59 -5.86 -17.96 -11.39
C ASN A 59 -5.60 -17.56 -9.95
N GLN A 60 -6.60 -16.87 -9.36
CA GLN A 60 -6.57 -16.43 -7.97
C GLN A 60 -6.83 -17.62 -7.05
N PRO A 61 -5.93 -17.94 -6.08
CA PRO A 61 -6.07 -19.14 -5.24
C PRO A 61 -7.07 -18.99 -4.08
N TYR A 62 -7.73 -17.85 -3.96
CA TYR A 62 -8.76 -17.54 -2.94
C TYR A 62 -9.76 -16.52 -3.49
N ASP A 63 -10.94 -16.47 -2.89
CA ASP A 63 -11.96 -15.44 -3.11
C ASP A 63 -12.02 -14.52 -1.89
N VAL A 64 -11.63 -13.24 -2.07
CA VAL A 64 -11.58 -12.27 -0.96
C VAL A 64 -12.91 -12.15 -0.23
N ASN A 65 -14.02 -12.25 -0.96
CA ASN A 65 -15.35 -11.99 -0.43
C ASN A 65 -16.05 -13.25 0.13
N LYS A 66 -15.51 -14.45 -0.17
CA LYS A 66 -16.09 -15.73 0.29
C LYS A 66 -15.24 -16.40 1.36
N ASP A 67 -13.90 -16.35 1.22
CA ASP A 67 -13.01 -17.13 2.04
C ASP A 67 -12.55 -16.37 3.30
N PHE A 68 -12.89 -15.07 3.40
CA PHE A 68 -12.47 -14.21 4.51
C PHE A 68 -13.60 -13.38 5.10
N MET A 69 -13.45 -13.08 6.38
CA MET A 69 -14.23 -12.08 7.09
C MET A 69 -13.32 -10.91 7.48
N PRO A 70 -13.58 -9.67 7.01
CA PRO A 70 -12.87 -8.49 7.48
C PRO A 70 -13.10 -8.26 8.97
N VAL A 71 -12.04 -7.89 9.70
CA VAL A 71 -12.13 -7.55 11.12
C VAL A 71 -12.04 -6.05 11.34
N THR A 72 -10.94 -5.43 10.91
CA THR A 72 -10.76 -3.97 10.99
C THR A 72 -9.62 -3.51 10.11
N LEU A 73 -9.72 -2.27 9.61
CA LEU A 73 -8.62 -1.56 8.99
C LEU A 73 -7.59 -1.19 10.07
N LEU A 74 -6.31 -1.49 9.86
CA LEU A 74 -5.27 -1.12 10.83
C LEU A 74 -4.65 0.23 10.51
N ALA A 75 -4.27 0.45 9.25
CA ALA A 75 -3.57 1.67 8.87
C ALA A 75 -3.62 1.94 7.37
N LYS A 76 -3.44 3.23 7.04
CA LYS A 76 -3.14 3.72 5.69
C LYS A 76 -1.78 4.40 5.70
N VAL A 77 -0.91 4.06 4.75
CA VAL A 77 0.40 4.69 4.56
C VAL A 77 0.37 5.43 3.22
N PRO A 78 0.46 6.75 3.24
CA PRO A 78 0.47 7.54 2.02
C PRO A 78 1.61 7.15 1.09
N ASN A 79 1.34 7.09 -0.20
CA ASN A 79 2.37 7.00 -1.23
C ASN A 79 2.98 8.37 -1.47
N VAL A 80 4.30 8.44 -1.54
CA VAL A 80 5.07 9.63 -1.92
C VAL A 80 5.69 9.37 -3.28
N PHE A 81 5.46 10.25 -4.23
CA PHE A 81 6.08 10.22 -5.55
C PHE A 81 7.42 10.95 -5.51
N VAL A 82 8.47 10.26 -5.89
CA VAL A 82 9.84 10.80 -5.89
C VAL A 82 10.50 10.61 -7.26
N ILE A 83 11.42 11.51 -7.55
CA ILE A 83 12.31 11.43 -8.72
C ILE A 83 13.76 11.56 -8.29
N HIS A 84 14.67 10.96 -9.08
CA HIS A 84 16.10 11.21 -8.93
C HIS A 84 16.43 12.67 -9.26
N PRO A 85 17.36 13.33 -8.56
CA PRO A 85 17.72 14.74 -8.81
C PRO A 85 18.19 15.05 -10.24
N ASP A 86 18.74 14.07 -10.96
CA ASP A 86 19.19 14.21 -12.35
C ASP A 86 18.03 14.31 -13.36
N VAL A 87 16.81 13.96 -12.96
CA VAL A 87 15.63 14.25 -13.78
C VAL A 87 15.44 15.77 -13.85
N PRO A 88 15.38 16.38 -15.04
CA PRO A 88 15.30 17.83 -15.20
C PRO A 88 13.91 18.37 -14.89
N ALA A 89 13.45 18.13 -13.66
CA ALA A 89 12.17 18.58 -13.11
C ALA A 89 12.33 18.83 -11.60
N LYS A 90 11.73 19.90 -11.10
CA LYS A 90 11.74 20.27 -9.69
C LYS A 90 10.36 20.13 -9.04
N THR A 91 9.32 20.14 -9.85
CA THR A 91 7.91 20.09 -9.43
C THR A 91 7.18 18.94 -10.13
N PHE A 92 6.00 18.61 -9.62
CA PHE A 92 5.12 17.62 -10.25
C PHE A 92 4.78 18.01 -11.70
N GLN A 93 4.41 19.29 -11.93
CA GLN A 93 4.05 19.76 -13.26
C GLN A 93 5.21 19.69 -14.24
N GLU A 94 6.42 20.07 -13.81
CA GLU A 94 7.63 19.96 -14.63
C GLU A 94 7.94 18.50 -14.97
N PHE A 95 7.78 17.58 -14.00
CA PHE A 95 7.97 16.14 -14.25
C PHE A 95 6.99 15.62 -15.29
N ILE A 96 5.69 15.93 -15.15
CA ILE A 96 4.66 15.51 -16.11
C ILE A 96 4.95 16.11 -17.51
N ALA A 97 5.32 17.39 -17.57
CA ALA A 97 5.66 18.06 -18.84
C ALA A 97 6.90 17.43 -19.49
N TYR A 98 7.92 17.12 -18.70
CA TYR A 98 9.13 16.47 -19.20
C TYR A 98 8.86 15.06 -19.70
N ALA A 99 8.11 14.25 -18.93
CA ALA A 99 7.75 12.89 -19.33
C ALA A 99 6.90 12.85 -20.61
N LYS A 100 5.96 13.80 -20.79
CA LYS A 100 5.17 13.92 -22.03
C LYS A 100 6.02 14.27 -23.26
N LYS A 101 7.06 15.10 -23.10
CA LYS A 101 7.99 15.46 -24.17
C LYS A 101 8.99 14.35 -24.51
N ASN A 102 9.17 13.39 -23.61
CA ASN A 102 10.14 12.31 -23.73
C ASN A 102 9.50 10.92 -23.48
N PRO A 103 8.50 10.51 -24.27
CA PRO A 103 7.79 9.25 -24.05
C PRO A 103 8.77 8.07 -24.11
N GLY A 104 8.68 7.15 -23.11
CA GLY A 104 9.51 5.95 -23.02
C GLY A 104 10.98 6.17 -22.63
N LYS A 105 11.44 7.42 -22.42
CA LYS A 105 12.82 7.69 -21.99
C LYS A 105 13.01 7.59 -20.47
N LEU A 106 11.94 7.74 -19.72
CA LEU A 106 11.97 7.59 -18.27
C LEU A 106 11.45 6.24 -17.87
N ASP A 107 12.02 5.70 -16.81
CA ASP A 107 11.53 4.51 -16.12
C ASP A 107 11.20 4.82 -14.66
N TYR A 108 10.51 3.87 -14.02
CA TYR A 108 10.28 3.90 -12.60
C TYR A 108 10.49 2.53 -11.97
N GLY A 109 11.10 2.51 -10.79
CA GLY A 109 11.28 1.32 -9.99
C GLY A 109 10.09 1.09 -9.05
N SER A 110 9.74 -0.20 -8.82
CA SER A 110 8.78 -0.60 -7.79
C SER A 110 9.29 -1.78 -6.97
N ALA A 111 8.66 -2.02 -5.83
CA ALA A 111 8.97 -3.18 -4.98
C ALA A 111 8.46 -4.52 -5.55
N GLY A 112 8.06 -4.53 -6.80
CA GLY A 112 7.52 -5.66 -7.55
C GLY A 112 6.10 -5.41 -8.06
N ASN A 113 5.64 -6.32 -8.92
CA ASN A 113 4.29 -6.27 -9.48
C ASN A 113 3.24 -6.28 -8.37
N ALA A 114 2.14 -5.53 -8.56
CA ALA A 114 1.07 -5.30 -7.58
C ALA A 114 1.52 -4.66 -6.24
N SER A 115 2.79 -4.23 -6.10
CA SER A 115 3.16 -3.42 -4.94
C SER A 115 2.44 -2.07 -4.98
N ALA A 116 2.20 -1.45 -3.81
CA ALA A 116 1.53 -0.15 -3.75
C ALA A 116 2.23 0.93 -4.58
N GLY A 117 3.57 0.88 -4.66
CA GLY A 117 4.35 1.79 -5.50
C GLY A 117 4.11 1.56 -7.00
N HIS A 118 4.06 0.30 -7.45
CA HIS A 118 3.68 -0.04 -8.82
C HIS A 118 2.29 0.50 -9.16
N LEU A 119 1.30 0.17 -8.34
CA LEU A 119 -0.09 0.59 -8.52
C LEU A 119 -0.25 2.11 -8.55
N ALA A 120 0.43 2.82 -7.65
CA ALA A 120 0.41 4.28 -7.60
C ALA A 120 1.01 4.90 -8.88
N MET A 121 2.11 4.35 -9.39
CA MET A 121 2.74 4.84 -10.63
C MET A 121 1.88 4.54 -11.86
N GLU A 122 1.28 3.35 -11.96
CA GLU A 122 0.38 3.01 -13.08
C GLU A 122 -0.89 3.88 -13.05
N TYR A 123 -1.45 4.14 -11.88
CA TYR A 123 -2.57 5.07 -11.77
C TYR A 123 -2.17 6.50 -12.15
N LEU A 124 -0.97 6.95 -11.73
CA LEU A 124 -0.44 8.25 -12.14
C LEU A 124 -0.29 8.33 -13.66
N LYS A 125 0.29 7.30 -14.31
CA LYS A 125 0.42 7.23 -15.78
C LYS A 125 -0.93 7.32 -16.45
N LEU A 126 -1.92 6.57 -15.96
CA LEU A 126 -3.28 6.55 -16.51
C LEU A 126 -3.93 7.94 -16.49
N VAL A 127 -3.90 8.64 -15.35
CA VAL A 127 -4.60 9.93 -15.22
C VAL A 127 -3.85 11.09 -15.87
N THR A 128 -2.51 11.02 -15.95
CA THR A 128 -1.70 12.11 -16.53
C THR A 128 -1.38 11.91 -17.99
N GLY A 129 -1.52 10.69 -18.52
CA GLY A 129 -1.15 10.34 -19.89
C GLY A 129 0.36 10.32 -20.17
N ILE A 130 1.20 10.18 -19.14
CA ILE A 130 2.66 10.02 -19.31
C ILE A 130 3.02 8.55 -19.59
N SER A 131 4.13 8.35 -20.30
CA SER A 131 4.69 7.03 -20.58
C SER A 131 5.99 6.84 -19.81
N LEU A 132 6.01 5.85 -18.90
CA LEU A 132 7.17 5.44 -18.12
C LEU A 132 7.31 3.92 -18.21
N THR A 133 8.55 3.42 -18.34
CA THR A 133 8.82 1.98 -18.32
C THR A 133 8.87 1.48 -16.86
N HIS A 134 8.16 0.40 -16.56
CA HIS A 134 8.20 -0.21 -15.24
C HIS A 134 9.40 -1.16 -15.08
N ILE A 135 10.13 -1.02 -13.98
CA ILE A 135 11.23 -1.91 -13.55
C ILE A 135 10.87 -2.53 -12.20
N PRO A 136 10.41 -3.81 -12.18
CA PRO A 136 10.05 -4.51 -10.93
C PRO A 136 11.29 -5.02 -10.21
N TYR A 137 11.33 -4.82 -8.88
CA TYR A 137 12.37 -5.32 -7.99
C TYR A 137 11.80 -6.32 -6.97
N ARG A 138 12.65 -7.11 -6.35
CA ARG A 138 12.27 -8.03 -5.25
C ARG A 138 12.21 -7.29 -3.90
N GLY A 139 11.37 -6.25 -3.82
CA GLY A 139 11.17 -5.44 -2.61
C GLY A 139 11.75 -4.03 -2.70
N THR A 140 11.45 -3.21 -1.68
CA THR A 140 11.80 -1.78 -1.62
C THR A 140 13.31 -1.54 -1.52
N GLY A 141 14.07 -2.44 -0.86
CA GLY A 141 15.52 -2.26 -0.67
C GLY A 141 16.29 -2.14 -1.99
N PRO A 142 16.30 -3.18 -2.84
CA PRO A 142 16.99 -3.12 -4.13
C PRO A 142 16.43 -2.05 -5.07
N GLN A 143 15.11 -1.81 -5.08
CA GLN A 143 14.50 -0.73 -5.84
C GLN A 143 15.06 0.65 -5.42
N LEU A 144 15.15 0.91 -4.12
CA LEU A 144 15.67 2.17 -3.60
C LEU A 144 17.16 2.36 -3.89
N ALA A 145 17.95 1.28 -3.82
CA ALA A 145 19.38 1.33 -4.14
C ALA A 145 19.62 1.80 -5.60
N ASP A 146 18.85 1.27 -6.54
CA ASP A 146 18.96 1.66 -7.95
C ASP A 146 18.41 3.06 -8.23
N LEU A 147 17.34 3.48 -7.54
CA LEU A 147 16.84 4.85 -7.63
C LEU A 147 17.86 5.86 -7.10
N LEU A 148 18.52 5.58 -5.97
CA LEU A 148 19.56 6.43 -5.39
C LEU A 148 20.84 6.52 -6.24
N ALA A 149 21.10 5.48 -7.03
CA ALA A 149 22.22 5.42 -7.97
C ALA A 149 21.88 6.03 -9.35
N GLY A 150 20.65 6.57 -9.53
CA GLY A 150 20.19 7.13 -10.80
C GLY A 150 19.96 6.10 -11.92
N ARG A 151 19.91 4.80 -11.58
CA ARG A 151 19.62 3.73 -12.56
C ARG A 151 18.13 3.66 -12.92
N THR A 152 17.27 4.14 -12.04
CA THR A 152 15.86 4.43 -12.33
C THR A 152 15.56 5.89 -12.03
N HIS A 153 14.57 6.47 -12.72
CA HIS A 153 14.31 7.90 -12.73
C HIS A 153 13.28 8.32 -11.69
N ALA A 154 12.30 7.47 -11.42
CA ALA A 154 11.17 7.77 -10.54
C ALA A 154 10.76 6.56 -9.71
N SER A 155 9.99 6.80 -8.67
CA SER A 155 9.33 5.77 -7.88
C SER A 155 8.19 6.33 -7.04
N SER A 156 7.39 5.42 -6.50
CA SER A 156 6.44 5.71 -5.42
C SER A 156 6.59 4.70 -4.30
N ALA A 157 6.67 5.18 -3.06
CA ALA A 157 6.70 4.34 -1.87
C ALA A 157 6.21 5.12 -0.64
N GLY A 158 6.07 4.45 0.49
CA GLY A 158 5.74 5.10 1.76
C GLY A 158 6.91 5.94 2.31
N LEU A 159 6.59 7.02 3.03
CA LEU A 159 7.57 7.93 3.62
C LEU A 159 8.63 7.24 4.51
N PRO A 160 8.33 6.15 5.25
CA PRO A 160 9.36 5.42 6.01
C PRO A 160 10.56 4.99 5.19
N ALA A 161 10.36 4.62 3.93
CA ALA A 161 11.44 4.22 3.04
C ALA A 161 12.17 5.41 2.41
N LEU A 162 11.47 6.51 2.17
CA LEU A 162 11.96 7.63 1.35
C LEU A 162 12.43 8.83 2.17
N GLY A 163 11.89 9.03 3.38
CA GLY A 163 12.00 10.29 4.13
C GLY A 163 13.42 10.71 4.44
N ALA A 164 14.30 9.79 4.82
CA ALA A 164 15.72 10.11 5.08
C ALA A 164 16.43 10.60 3.81
N HIS A 165 16.13 10.00 2.67
CA HIS A 165 16.75 10.35 1.38
C HIS A 165 16.20 11.65 0.81
N ILE A 166 14.91 11.94 1.05
CA ILE A 166 14.29 13.24 0.70
C ILE A 166 14.92 14.36 1.52
N ARG A 167 15.03 14.19 2.84
CA ARG A 167 15.68 15.19 3.72
C ARG A 167 17.15 15.42 3.40
N ALA A 168 17.85 14.39 2.93
CA ALA A 168 19.24 14.46 2.52
C ALA A 168 19.42 15.02 1.08
N GLY A 169 18.34 15.38 0.39
CA GLY A 169 18.40 15.88 -1.00
C GLY A 169 18.78 14.83 -2.05
N LYS A 170 18.90 13.54 -1.65
CA LYS A 170 19.22 12.43 -2.56
C LYS A 170 18.05 12.02 -3.44
N LEU A 171 16.84 12.32 -3.03
CA LEU A 171 15.60 12.15 -3.80
C LEU A 171 14.78 13.42 -3.71
N ARG A 172 14.04 13.73 -4.74
CA ARG A 172 13.10 14.85 -4.79
C ARG A 172 11.68 14.35 -4.71
N ALA A 173 10.97 14.66 -3.62
CA ALA A 173 9.54 14.45 -3.54
C ALA A 173 8.81 15.48 -4.42
N ILE A 174 7.88 15.02 -5.24
CA ILE A 174 7.15 15.87 -6.19
C ILE A 174 5.64 15.91 -5.92
N ALA A 175 5.09 14.87 -5.31
CA ALA A 175 3.69 14.82 -4.89
C ALA A 175 3.47 13.73 -3.83
N VAL A 176 2.34 13.82 -3.12
CA VAL A 176 1.79 12.74 -2.29
C VAL A 176 0.47 12.24 -2.88
N GLY A 177 0.19 10.95 -2.65
CA GLY A 177 -0.97 10.28 -3.23
C GLY A 177 -2.28 10.44 -2.45
N THR A 178 -2.28 11.21 -1.38
CA THR A 178 -3.45 11.43 -0.51
C THR A 178 -4.30 12.62 -0.97
N GLN A 179 -5.57 12.69 -0.52
CA GLN A 179 -6.43 13.84 -0.77
C GLN A 179 -5.95 15.12 -0.06
N GLN A 180 -5.26 14.96 1.07
CA GLN A 180 -4.68 16.06 1.84
C GLN A 180 -3.17 15.86 1.98
N ARG A 181 -2.42 16.94 2.14
CA ARG A 181 -0.99 16.90 2.41
C ARG A 181 -0.70 16.16 3.70
N ILE A 182 0.47 15.55 3.78
CA ILE A 182 0.91 14.78 4.96
C ILE A 182 1.82 15.64 5.85
N SER A 183 1.73 15.47 7.15
CA SER A 183 2.50 16.26 8.14
C SER A 183 4.02 16.09 7.98
N GLY A 184 4.47 14.91 7.54
CA GLY A 184 5.89 14.66 7.30
C GLY A 184 6.49 15.35 6.07
N LEU A 185 5.64 15.89 5.17
CA LEU A 185 6.02 16.63 3.96
C LEU A 185 4.99 17.74 3.67
N PRO A 186 4.85 18.75 4.55
CA PRO A 186 3.77 19.75 4.46
C PRO A 186 3.87 20.63 3.20
N ASP A 187 5.06 20.81 2.65
CA ASP A 187 5.30 21.63 1.46
C ASP A 187 5.06 20.87 0.14
N ILE A 188 4.95 19.53 0.21
CA ILE A 188 4.74 18.70 -0.98
C ILE A 188 3.24 18.62 -1.29
N PRO A 189 2.81 19.03 -2.51
CA PRO A 189 1.41 19.02 -2.88
C PRO A 189 0.88 17.61 -3.06
N THR A 190 -0.44 17.46 -3.01
CA THR A 190 -1.10 16.21 -3.41
C THR A 190 -1.30 16.18 -4.93
N VAL A 191 -1.40 14.98 -5.51
CA VAL A 191 -1.77 14.84 -6.93
C VAL A 191 -3.17 15.41 -7.18
N ALA A 192 -4.07 15.33 -6.19
CA ALA A 192 -5.40 15.91 -6.24
C ALA A 192 -5.37 17.45 -6.36
N GLU A 193 -4.49 18.13 -5.60
CA GLU A 193 -4.27 19.59 -5.70
C GLU A 193 -3.75 20.01 -7.09
N MET A 194 -3.09 19.09 -7.80
CA MET A 194 -2.53 19.36 -9.15
C MET A 194 -3.56 19.16 -10.28
N GLY A 195 -4.84 19.05 -9.96
CA GLY A 195 -5.94 18.96 -10.92
C GLY A 195 -6.56 17.58 -11.10
N PHE A 196 -6.06 16.56 -10.44
CA PHE A 196 -6.57 15.17 -10.49
C PHE A 196 -7.41 14.87 -9.25
N LYS A 197 -8.55 15.54 -9.10
CA LYS A 197 -9.36 15.60 -7.85
C LYS A 197 -9.70 14.25 -7.21
N ASP A 198 -9.92 13.20 -8.00
CA ASP A 198 -10.28 11.87 -7.52
C ASP A 198 -9.05 10.95 -7.31
N PHE A 199 -7.85 11.49 -7.51
CA PHE A 199 -6.64 10.70 -7.34
C PHE A 199 -6.37 10.46 -5.86
N GLU A 200 -6.44 9.22 -5.45
CA GLU A 200 -6.03 8.79 -4.11
C GLU A 200 -5.28 7.46 -4.22
N THR A 201 -4.08 7.42 -3.67
CA THR A 201 -3.31 6.18 -3.51
C THR A 201 -2.67 6.14 -2.13
N ALA A 202 -2.91 5.04 -1.45
CA ALA A 202 -2.26 4.73 -0.19
C ALA A 202 -2.05 3.23 -0.11
N GLN A 203 -0.98 2.81 0.53
CA GLN A 203 -0.88 1.44 0.97
C GLN A 203 -1.70 1.29 2.25
N TRP A 204 -2.67 0.40 2.27
CA TRP A 204 -3.48 0.13 3.44
C TRP A 204 -3.39 -1.33 3.86
N TYR A 205 -3.64 -1.56 5.13
CA TYR A 205 -3.54 -2.85 5.79
C TYR A 205 -4.72 -3.06 6.72
N GLY A 206 -5.23 -4.27 6.76
CA GLY A 206 -6.27 -4.65 7.71
C GLY A 206 -6.20 -6.12 8.07
N ILE A 207 -6.84 -6.47 9.17
CA ILE A 207 -6.93 -7.84 9.65
C ILE A 207 -8.16 -8.50 9.03
N LEU A 208 -7.95 -9.72 8.55
CA LEU A 208 -9.01 -10.64 8.15
C LEU A 208 -8.81 -11.99 8.83
N VAL A 209 -9.90 -12.71 8.99
CA VAL A 209 -9.94 -14.09 9.48
C VAL A 209 -10.58 -15.00 8.43
N PRO A 210 -10.41 -16.33 8.50
CA PRO A 210 -11.12 -17.27 7.63
C PRO A 210 -12.64 -17.08 7.70
N ALA A 211 -13.32 -17.35 6.59
CA ALA A 211 -14.77 -17.42 6.58
C ALA A 211 -15.25 -18.52 7.54
N GLY A 212 -16.31 -18.24 8.31
CA GLY A 212 -16.82 -19.17 9.32
C GLY A 212 -16.20 -19.01 10.71
N THR A 213 -15.21 -18.11 10.90
CA THR A 213 -14.73 -17.77 12.25
C THR A 213 -15.88 -17.31 13.14
N PRO A 214 -16.04 -17.84 14.38
CA PRO A 214 -17.12 -17.46 15.29
C PRO A 214 -17.18 -15.96 15.55
N ALA A 215 -18.39 -15.40 15.65
CA ALA A 215 -18.60 -13.96 15.77
C ALA A 215 -17.99 -13.35 17.04
N ASP A 216 -17.93 -14.09 18.11
CA ASP A 216 -17.32 -13.68 19.38
C ASP A 216 -15.79 -13.62 19.27
N VAL A 217 -15.17 -14.53 18.48
CA VAL A 217 -13.74 -14.51 18.16
C VAL A 217 -13.42 -13.28 17.30
N VAL A 218 -14.20 -13.02 16.23
CA VAL A 218 -14.05 -11.82 15.39
C VAL A 218 -14.15 -10.55 16.24
N LYS A 219 -15.15 -10.47 17.10
CA LYS A 219 -15.35 -9.33 18.02
C LYS A 219 -14.16 -9.15 18.95
N LYS A 220 -13.65 -10.24 19.54
CA LYS A 220 -12.47 -10.19 20.42
C LYS A 220 -11.23 -9.69 19.71
N ILE A 221 -10.97 -10.18 18.50
CA ILE A 221 -9.82 -9.72 17.68
C ILE A 221 -9.98 -8.22 17.34
N GLN A 222 -11.19 -7.79 16.97
CA GLN A 222 -11.47 -6.40 16.69
C GLN A 222 -11.22 -5.50 17.91
N GLU A 223 -11.77 -5.85 19.07
CA GLU A 223 -11.61 -5.07 20.29
C GLU A 223 -10.14 -4.93 20.70
N GLU A 224 -9.36 -6.03 20.64
CA GLU A 224 -7.93 -6.00 20.96
C GLU A 224 -7.13 -5.18 19.91
N SER A 225 -7.50 -5.28 18.64
CA SER A 225 -6.90 -4.44 17.59
C SER A 225 -7.16 -2.95 17.83
N LEU A 226 -8.38 -2.58 18.20
CA LEU A 226 -8.73 -1.18 18.52
C LEU A 226 -8.00 -0.65 19.77
N LYS A 227 -7.80 -1.49 20.80
CA LYS A 227 -6.98 -1.14 21.96
C LYS A 227 -5.51 -0.93 21.56
N ALA A 228 -4.96 -1.86 20.77
CA ALA A 228 -3.59 -1.76 20.27
C ALA A 228 -3.36 -0.49 19.44
N LEU A 229 -4.30 -0.14 18.54
CA LEU A 229 -4.22 1.08 17.72
C LEU A 229 -4.20 2.38 18.54
N ARG A 230 -4.74 2.37 19.77
CA ARG A 230 -4.76 3.51 20.68
C ARG A 230 -3.58 3.54 21.64
N SER A 231 -2.73 2.50 21.66
CA SER A 231 -1.54 2.48 22.54
C SER A 231 -0.50 3.50 22.07
N ASN A 232 0.26 4.05 23.02
CA ASN A 232 1.33 5.00 22.71
C ASN A 232 2.36 4.39 21.76
N ALA A 233 2.74 3.12 21.96
CA ALA A 233 3.72 2.43 21.12
C ALA A 233 3.29 2.36 19.65
N VAL A 234 2.00 2.09 19.38
CA VAL A 234 1.48 2.02 18.01
C VAL A 234 1.31 3.42 17.42
N THR A 235 0.77 4.38 18.18
CA THR A 235 0.56 5.75 17.70
C THR A 235 1.87 6.47 17.38
N GLU A 236 2.91 6.32 18.21
CA GLU A 236 4.25 6.86 17.96
C GLU A 236 4.89 6.19 16.72
N ARG A 237 4.74 4.88 16.59
CA ARG A 237 5.21 4.17 15.41
C ARG A 237 4.52 4.65 14.15
N PHE A 238 3.19 4.82 14.18
CA PHE A 238 2.43 5.29 13.02
C PHE A 238 2.77 6.74 12.67
N ALA A 239 2.96 7.60 13.67
CA ALA A 239 3.43 8.97 13.43
C ALA A 239 4.80 9.00 12.73
N THR A 240 5.75 8.16 13.17
CA THR A 240 7.06 8.01 12.53
C THR A 240 6.93 7.55 11.07
N ASP A 241 6.00 6.64 10.80
CA ASP A 241 5.74 6.10 9.46
C ASP A 241 4.84 7.01 8.61
N ASN A 242 4.36 8.15 9.15
CA ASN A 242 3.28 8.98 8.58
C ASN A 242 2.06 8.13 8.19
N ALA A 243 1.83 7.07 8.92
CA ALA A 243 0.65 6.23 8.75
C ALA A 243 -0.53 6.85 9.50
N VAL A 244 -1.68 6.83 8.88
CA VAL A 244 -2.95 7.17 9.52
C VAL A 244 -3.52 5.90 10.10
N GLY A 245 -3.75 5.87 11.40
CA GLY A 245 -4.40 4.75 12.09
C GLY A 245 -5.81 4.54 11.52
N GLY A 246 -6.17 3.27 11.38
CA GLY A 246 -7.51 2.86 10.99
C GLY A 246 -8.41 2.67 12.23
N GLY A 247 -9.15 1.60 12.23
CA GLY A 247 -10.14 1.22 13.23
C GLY A 247 -11.51 1.02 12.59
N GLY A 248 -12.55 1.03 13.44
CA GLY A 248 -13.92 0.84 12.99
C GLY A 248 -14.41 -0.61 13.01
N PRO A 249 -15.71 -0.81 12.78
CA PRO A 249 -16.32 -2.13 12.78
C PRO A 249 -15.97 -2.93 11.50
N PRO A 250 -16.14 -4.26 11.52
CA PRO A 250 -15.94 -5.12 10.35
C PRO A 250 -16.68 -4.67 9.09
N SER A 251 -17.90 -4.15 9.25
CA SER A 251 -18.72 -3.66 8.14
C SER A 251 -18.11 -2.45 7.41
N GLU A 252 -17.47 -1.53 8.13
CA GLU A 252 -16.77 -0.40 7.52
C GLU A 252 -15.55 -0.86 6.72
N PHE A 253 -14.80 -1.83 7.25
CA PHE A 253 -13.65 -2.35 6.53
C PHE A 253 -14.08 -3.17 5.31
N ALA A 254 -15.16 -3.95 5.40
CA ALA A 254 -15.77 -4.64 4.26
C ALA A 254 -16.18 -3.64 3.16
N ALA A 255 -16.87 -2.57 3.53
CA ALA A 255 -17.27 -1.51 2.60
C ALA A 255 -16.06 -0.81 1.95
N TYR A 256 -15.00 -0.59 2.73
CA TYR A 256 -13.75 -0.04 2.23
C TYR A 256 -13.08 -0.97 1.20
N ILE A 257 -12.98 -2.28 1.48
CA ILE A 257 -12.46 -3.27 0.52
C ILE A 257 -13.28 -3.25 -0.76
N ALA A 258 -14.61 -3.28 -0.67
CA ALA A 258 -15.49 -3.26 -1.85
C ALA A 258 -15.32 -1.98 -2.69
N LYS A 259 -15.18 -0.81 -2.05
CA LYS A 259 -14.85 0.45 -2.73
C LYS A 259 -13.53 0.36 -3.47
N GLU A 260 -12.48 -0.11 -2.81
CA GLU A 260 -11.15 -0.28 -3.38
C GLU A 260 -11.16 -1.28 -4.57
N GLN A 261 -11.83 -2.42 -4.42
CA GLN A 261 -12.01 -3.40 -5.49
C GLN A 261 -12.67 -2.76 -6.73
N LYS A 262 -13.69 -1.93 -6.55
CA LYS A 262 -14.35 -1.23 -7.66
C LYS A 262 -13.41 -0.26 -8.39
N ILE A 263 -12.58 0.47 -7.64
CA ILE A 263 -11.59 1.40 -8.20
C ILE A 263 -10.51 0.63 -8.95
N TRP A 264 -9.90 -0.35 -8.29
CA TRP A 264 -8.74 -1.06 -8.83
C TRP A 264 -9.10 -2.02 -9.95
N SER A 265 -10.30 -2.61 -9.98
CA SER A 265 -10.76 -3.41 -11.12
C SER A 265 -10.75 -2.60 -12.43
N ARG A 266 -11.17 -1.32 -12.35
CA ARG A 266 -11.11 -0.40 -13.48
C ARG A 266 -9.66 -0.03 -13.84
N ILE A 267 -8.84 0.38 -12.86
CA ILE A 267 -7.46 0.79 -13.10
C ILE A 267 -6.63 -0.35 -13.68
N VAL A 268 -6.74 -1.57 -13.15
CA VAL A 268 -6.04 -2.76 -13.64
C VAL A 268 -6.39 -3.01 -15.12
N LYS A 269 -7.66 -2.89 -15.47
CA LYS A 269 -8.13 -3.06 -16.86
C LYS A 269 -7.62 -1.94 -17.76
N ASP A 270 -7.83 -0.67 -17.37
CA ASP A 270 -7.53 0.49 -18.20
C ASP A 270 -6.01 0.70 -18.39
N ALA A 271 -5.21 0.43 -17.36
CA ALA A 271 -3.75 0.47 -17.40
C ALA A 271 -3.11 -0.85 -17.88
N GLN A 272 -3.91 -1.88 -18.18
CA GLN A 272 -3.45 -3.21 -18.61
C GLN A 272 -2.41 -3.82 -17.66
N ILE A 273 -2.59 -3.61 -16.35
CA ILE A 273 -1.69 -4.16 -15.33
C ILE A 273 -1.84 -5.69 -15.34
N ARG A 274 -0.72 -6.39 -15.57
CA ARG A 274 -0.67 -7.86 -15.59
C ARG A 274 0.32 -8.37 -14.55
N ALA A 275 0.05 -9.57 -14.05
CA ALA A 275 1.08 -10.36 -13.38
C ALA A 275 1.98 -10.97 -14.44
N ASP A 276 3.28 -10.81 -14.31
CA ASP A 276 4.27 -11.53 -15.13
C ASP A 276 4.35 -12.99 -14.71
#